data_37bc18fe687555adf2d2c3e0808c1a5e
#
_entry.id   37bc18fe687555adf2d2c3e0808c1a5e
#
_cell.length_a   1.000
_cell.length_b   1.000
_cell.length_c   1.000
_cell.angle_alpha   90.00
_cell.angle_beta   90.00
_cell.angle_gamma   90.00
#
_symmetry.space_group_name_H-M   'P 1'
#
loop_
_entity.id
_entity.type
_entity.pdbx_description
1 polymer ?
#
loop_
_entity_poly.entity_id
_entity_poly.type
_entity_poly.pdbx_seq_one_letter_code
_entity_poly.pdbx_strand_id
1 'polypeptide(L)'
;MSLMFYLIAALTVAGSLAAVLFRNTVHCALALTLAFAGLALLFLQLDAQFAGFAQILIYIGAVAILVVFAILLTRSSETPKDGVFSSTWLAGLAIAAGIFAVLAWAVLGSTAVLPHEAAVPAVTVEQIGNALMGRYVLPLEIVALLLTAALIGAVIVAMHEKEGAKG
;
A
#
# COMPACT_ATOMS: atom_id res chain seq x y z
N MET A 1 0.68 -23.41 -9.33
CA MET A 1 1.31 -22.18 -8.78
C MET A 1 2.76 -22.49 -8.46
N SER A 2 3.68 -21.68 -8.91
CA SER A 2 5.11 -21.93 -8.75
C SER A 2 5.54 -21.72 -7.29
N LEU A 3 6.54 -22.48 -6.82
CA LEU A 3 7.16 -22.31 -5.50
C LEU A 3 7.56 -20.84 -5.26
N MET A 4 7.97 -20.15 -6.33
CA MET A 4 8.34 -18.73 -6.30
C MET A 4 7.20 -17.82 -5.85
N PHE A 5 5.95 -18.11 -6.23
CA PHE A 5 4.77 -17.36 -5.77
C PHE A 5 4.63 -17.42 -4.25
N TYR A 6 4.73 -18.61 -3.67
CA TYR A 6 4.61 -18.78 -2.22
C TYR A 6 5.74 -18.10 -1.46
N LEU A 7 6.96 -18.12 -2.01
CA LEU A 7 8.11 -17.43 -1.41
C LEU A 7 7.91 -15.91 -1.40
N ILE A 8 7.47 -15.32 -2.51
CA ILE A 8 7.22 -13.89 -2.61
C ILE A 8 6.03 -13.50 -1.71
N ALA A 9 4.96 -14.29 -1.69
CA ALA A 9 3.83 -14.06 -0.82
C ALA A 9 4.24 -14.10 0.67
N ALA A 10 5.02 -15.10 1.07
CA ALA A 10 5.55 -15.21 2.42
C ALA A 10 6.45 -14.02 2.80
N LEU A 11 7.32 -13.58 1.88
CA LEU A 11 8.16 -12.39 2.06
C LEU A 11 7.32 -11.12 2.25
N THR A 12 6.26 -10.96 1.44
CA THR A 12 5.34 -9.82 1.53
C THR A 12 4.61 -9.79 2.87
N VAL A 13 4.09 -10.92 3.31
CA VAL A 13 3.41 -11.03 4.61
C VAL A 13 4.39 -10.80 5.76
N ALA A 14 5.58 -11.40 5.71
CA ALA A 14 6.62 -11.18 6.72
C ALA A 14 7.06 -9.72 6.81
N GLY A 15 7.27 -9.05 5.67
CA GLY A 15 7.57 -7.62 5.60
C GLY A 15 6.46 -6.76 6.19
N SER A 16 5.21 -7.05 5.88
CA SER A 16 4.04 -6.34 6.42
C SER A 16 3.90 -6.51 7.93
N LEU A 17 4.09 -7.73 8.43
CA LEU A 17 4.10 -7.99 9.88
C LEU A 17 5.26 -7.29 10.58
N ALA A 18 6.45 -7.33 10.01
CA ALA A 18 7.62 -6.64 10.55
C ALA A 18 7.39 -5.12 10.62
N ALA A 19 6.74 -4.53 9.61
CA ALA A 19 6.40 -3.10 9.58
C ALA A 19 5.52 -2.68 10.76
N VAL A 20 4.66 -3.55 11.24
CA VAL A 20 3.76 -3.29 12.38
C VAL A 20 4.41 -3.64 13.72
N LEU A 21 5.26 -4.66 13.77
CA LEU A 21 5.80 -5.20 15.02
C LEU A 21 7.09 -4.50 15.48
N PHE A 22 7.85 -3.89 14.58
CA PHE A 22 9.08 -3.19 14.97
C PHE A 22 8.79 -1.97 15.84
N ARG A 23 9.62 -1.78 16.87
CA ARG A 23 9.52 -0.63 17.78
C ARG A 23 10.21 0.63 17.21
N ASN A 24 11.17 0.44 16.33
CA ASN A 24 11.90 1.54 15.70
C ASN A 24 11.19 1.95 14.42
N THR A 25 10.72 3.20 14.39
CA THR A 25 9.94 3.76 13.27
C THR A 25 10.67 3.68 11.93
N VAL A 26 12.00 3.82 11.94
CA VAL A 26 12.81 3.68 10.73
C VAL A 26 12.80 2.24 10.22
N HIS A 27 12.90 1.26 11.11
CA HIS A 27 12.80 -0.15 10.73
C HIS A 27 11.39 -0.51 10.25
N CYS A 28 10.34 0.09 10.85
CA CYS A 28 8.97 -0.04 10.34
C CYS A 28 8.85 0.44 8.90
N ALA A 29 9.38 1.62 8.59
CA ALA A 29 9.33 2.20 7.25
C ALA A 29 10.14 1.36 6.22
N LEU A 30 11.30 0.84 6.61
CA LEU A 30 12.08 -0.05 5.75
C LEU A 30 11.38 -1.39 5.51
N ALA A 31 10.76 -1.98 6.54
CA ALA A 31 9.98 -3.20 6.42
C ALA A 31 8.73 -2.99 5.54
N LEU A 32 8.07 -1.83 5.66
CA LEU A 32 6.96 -1.45 4.77
C LEU A 32 7.42 -1.34 3.32
N THR A 33 8.58 -0.74 3.07
CA THR A 33 9.16 -0.67 1.71
C THR A 33 9.43 -2.07 1.14
N LEU A 34 9.93 -2.99 1.97
CA LEU A 34 10.12 -4.39 1.58
C LEU A 34 8.80 -5.08 1.25
N ALA A 35 7.75 -4.83 2.03
CA ALA A 35 6.40 -5.34 1.74
C ALA A 35 5.85 -4.81 0.41
N PHE A 36 6.06 -3.52 0.11
CA PHE A 36 5.69 -2.94 -1.18
C PHE A 36 6.45 -3.57 -2.36
N ALA A 37 7.75 -3.86 -2.18
CA ALA A 37 8.53 -4.57 -3.19
C ALA A 37 8.01 -6.00 -3.41
N GLY A 38 7.69 -6.72 -2.35
CA GLY A 38 7.06 -8.03 -2.45
C GLY A 38 5.72 -7.99 -3.19
N LEU A 39 4.88 -6.99 -2.89
CA LEU A 39 3.59 -6.79 -3.59
C LEU A 39 3.79 -6.48 -5.08
N ALA A 40 4.77 -5.64 -5.43
CA ALA A 40 5.10 -5.37 -6.82
C ALA A 40 5.51 -6.65 -7.58
N LEU A 41 6.33 -7.50 -6.96
CA LEU A 41 6.73 -8.78 -7.53
C LEU A 41 5.53 -9.74 -7.70
N LEU A 42 4.57 -9.74 -6.77
CA LEU A 42 3.32 -10.50 -6.91
C LEU A 42 2.51 -10.02 -8.10
N PHE A 43 2.35 -8.71 -8.29
CA PHE A 43 1.66 -8.17 -9.47
C PHE A 43 2.35 -8.58 -10.78
N LEU A 44 3.68 -8.49 -10.84
CA LEU A 44 4.43 -8.90 -12.02
C LEU A 44 4.28 -10.41 -12.29
N GLN A 45 4.23 -11.22 -11.25
CA GLN A 45 4.07 -12.67 -11.40
C GLN A 45 2.65 -13.08 -11.82
N LEU A 46 1.66 -12.22 -11.56
CA LEU A 46 0.27 -12.38 -12.00
C LEU A 46 -0.01 -11.75 -13.38
N ASP A 47 1.03 -11.42 -14.14
CA ASP A 47 0.95 -10.72 -15.44
C ASP A 47 0.26 -9.34 -15.38
N ALA A 48 0.07 -8.79 -14.18
CA ALA A 48 -0.45 -7.45 -13.97
C ALA A 48 0.67 -6.39 -14.07
N GLN A 49 1.34 -6.31 -15.21
CA GLN A 49 2.55 -5.52 -15.43
C GLN A 49 2.35 -4.04 -15.10
N PHE A 50 1.24 -3.44 -15.55
CA PHE A 50 0.94 -2.03 -15.26
C PHE A 50 0.85 -1.77 -13.76
N ALA A 51 0.12 -2.63 -13.02
CA ALA A 51 -0.01 -2.50 -11.57
C ALA A 51 1.33 -2.71 -10.86
N GLY A 52 2.15 -3.66 -11.30
CA GLY A 52 3.49 -3.92 -10.77
C GLY A 52 4.42 -2.71 -10.93
N PHE A 53 4.48 -2.11 -12.12
CA PHE A 53 5.29 -0.93 -12.36
C PHE A 53 4.75 0.31 -11.62
N ALA A 54 3.44 0.49 -11.56
CA ALA A 54 2.82 1.56 -10.76
C ALA A 54 3.16 1.40 -9.27
N GLN A 55 3.15 0.18 -8.74
CA GLN A 55 3.56 -0.13 -7.37
C GLN A 55 5.01 0.27 -7.11
N ILE A 56 5.92 -0.01 -8.04
CA ILE A 56 7.34 0.37 -7.90
C ILE A 56 7.50 1.90 -7.95
N LEU A 57 6.93 2.54 -8.96
CA LEU A 57 7.15 3.97 -9.19
C LEU A 57 6.48 4.84 -8.12
N ILE A 58 5.25 4.53 -7.75
CA ILE A 58 4.47 5.36 -6.83
C ILE A 58 4.76 4.98 -5.37
N TYR A 59 4.61 3.68 -5.01
CA TYR A 59 4.71 3.29 -3.61
C TYR A 59 6.15 3.18 -3.11
N ILE A 60 7.06 2.63 -3.92
CA ILE A 60 8.47 2.53 -3.52
C ILE A 60 9.19 3.83 -3.88
N GLY A 61 9.04 4.33 -5.10
CA GLY A 61 9.78 5.49 -5.60
C GLY A 61 9.37 6.82 -4.99
N ALA A 62 8.09 7.04 -4.70
CA ALA A 62 7.61 8.29 -4.13
C ALA A 62 7.21 8.16 -2.66
N VAL A 63 6.24 7.29 -2.35
CA VAL A 63 5.62 7.23 -1.02
C VAL A 63 6.59 6.71 0.05
N ALA A 64 7.28 5.60 -0.19
CA ALA A 64 8.20 5.03 0.79
C ALA A 64 9.37 5.96 1.09
N ILE A 65 9.95 6.58 0.06
CA ILE A 65 11.03 7.56 0.22
C ILE A 65 10.54 8.75 1.03
N LEU A 66 9.36 9.30 0.71
CA LEU A 66 8.77 10.42 1.43
C LEU A 66 8.51 10.08 2.89
N VAL A 67 7.98 8.89 3.19
CA VAL A 67 7.75 8.41 4.57
C VAL A 67 9.06 8.28 5.33
N VAL A 68 10.10 7.71 4.73
CA VAL A 68 11.43 7.60 5.36
C VAL A 68 12.00 8.98 5.67
N PHE A 69 11.93 9.93 4.73
CA PHE A 69 12.37 11.30 4.96
C PHE A 69 11.57 11.99 6.06
N ALA A 70 10.24 11.88 6.04
CA ALA A 70 9.39 12.45 7.06
C ALA A 70 9.77 11.94 8.46
N ILE A 71 9.98 10.63 8.61
CA ILE A 71 10.38 10.01 9.88
C ILE A 71 11.78 10.48 10.31
N LEU A 72 12.73 10.61 9.39
CA LEU A 72 14.10 11.08 9.71
C LEU A 72 14.11 12.54 10.15
N LEU A 73 13.25 13.38 9.56
CA LEU A 73 13.14 14.80 9.90
C LEU A 73 12.36 15.03 11.20
N THR A 74 11.35 14.20 11.48
CA THR A 74 10.48 14.34 12.67
C THR A 74 10.95 13.46 13.83
N ARG A 75 12.14 12.86 13.76
CA ARG A 75 12.66 11.93 14.76
C ARG A 75 12.76 12.59 16.13
N SER A 76 11.74 12.40 16.95
CA SER A 76 11.82 12.59 18.40
C SER A 76 12.58 11.40 18.98
N SER A 77 13.56 11.68 19.85
CA SER A 77 14.49 10.69 20.42
C SER A 77 13.84 9.72 21.41
N GLU A 78 12.56 9.77 21.60
CA GLU A 78 11.87 8.94 22.58
C GLU A 78 11.30 7.68 21.92
N THR A 79 11.97 6.55 22.15
CA THR A 79 11.32 5.24 21.98
C THR A 79 10.15 5.15 22.96
N PRO A 80 8.94 4.81 22.49
CA PRO A 80 7.80 4.61 23.39
C PRO A 80 8.18 3.59 24.47
N LYS A 81 8.05 3.99 25.76
CA LYS A 81 8.33 3.12 26.90
C LYS A 81 7.26 2.06 27.11
N ASP A 82 6.12 2.23 26.46
CA ASP A 82 4.99 1.32 26.57
C ASP A 82 5.20 0.06 25.71
N GLY A 83 4.73 -1.08 26.25
CA GLY A 83 4.81 -2.37 25.55
C GLY A 83 4.06 -2.34 24.22
N VAL A 84 4.50 -3.17 23.27
CA VAL A 84 3.87 -3.32 21.94
C VAL A 84 2.40 -3.78 22.06
N PHE A 85 2.04 -4.40 23.17
CA PHE A 85 0.69 -4.85 23.45
C PHE A 85 -0.02 -3.89 24.41
N SER A 86 -1.05 -3.21 23.90
CA SER A 86 -1.99 -2.45 24.70
C SER A 86 -2.83 -3.37 25.58
N SER A 87 -3.39 -2.87 26.69
CA SER A 87 -4.35 -3.60 27.54
C SER A 87 -5.58 -4.12 26.76
N THR A 88 -5.85 -3.57 25.56
CA THR A 88 -6.97 -3.93 24.68
C THR A 88 -6.58 -4.81 23.50
N TRP A 89 -5.44 -5.48 23.55
CA TRP A 89 -4.95 -6.31 22.43
C TRP A 89 -5.94 -7.42 22.02
N LEU A 90 -6.68 -7.97 22.99
CA LEU A 90 -7.73 -8.97 22.75
C LEU A 90 -8.88 -8.41 21.89
N ALA A 91 -9.30 -7.17 22.16
CA ALA A 91 -10.32 -6.52 21.35
C ALA A 91 -9.82 -6.30 19.90
N GLY A 92 -8.56 -5.86 19.75
CA GLY A 92 -7.93 -5.72 18.43
C GLY A 92 -7.85 -7.06 17.67
N LEU A 93 -7.48 -8.13 18.36
CA LEU A 93 -7.44 -9.47 17.77
C LEU A 93 -8.84 -9.96 17.35
N ALA A 94 -9.85 -9.73 18.18
CA ALA A 94 -11.23 -10.12 17.87
C ALA A 94 -11.77 -9.39 16.64
N ILE A 95 -11.50 -8.07 16.53
CA ILE A 95 -11.88 -7.26 15.36
C ILE A 95 -11.15 -7.75 14.11
N ALA A 96 -9.84 -7.97 14.19
CA ALA A 96 -9.05 -8.46 13.07
C ALA A 96 -9.52 -9.83 12.59
N ALA A 97 -9.78 -10.76 13.52
CA ALA A 97 -10.31 -12.07 13.21
C ALA A 97 -11.72 -12.00 12.58
N GLY A 98 -12.58 -11.10 13.07
CA GLY A 98 -13.91 -10.86 12.50
C GLY A 98 -13.85 -10.36 11.06
N ILE A 99 -13.01 -9.36 10.80
CA ILE A 99 -12.81 -8.82 9.45
C ILE A 99 -12.22 -9.91 8.53
N PHE A 100 -11.22 -10.64 9.01
CA PHE A 100 -10.62 -11.74 8.24
C PHE A 100 -11.64 -12.83 7.90
N ALA A 101 -12.49 -13.22 8.85
CA ALA A 101 -13.53 -14.23 8.64
C ALA A 101 -14.55 -13.77 7.58
N VAL A 102 -15.00 -12.51 7.64
CA VAL A 102 -15.90 -11.94 6.65
C VAL A 102 -15.27 -11.90 5.24
N LEU A 103 -14.03 -11.47 5.14
CA LEU A 103 -13.32 -11.43 3.86
C LEU A 103 -13.07 -12.85 3.31
N ALA A 104 -12.65 -13.78 4.16
CA ALA A 104 -12.46 -15.17 3.77
C ALA A 104 -13.76 -15.81 3.31
N TRP A 105 -14.87 -15.58 4.03
CA TRP A 105 -16.19 -16.06 3.62
C TRP A 105 -16.63 -15.46 2.28
N ALA A 106 -16.42 -14.16 2.06
CA ALA A 106 -16.74 -13.50 0.80
C ALA A 106 -15.93 -14.06 -0.38
N VAL A 107 -14.64 -14.33 -0.18
CA VAL A 107 -13.74 -14.89 -1.21
C VAL A 107 -14.09 -16.36 -1.49
N LEU A 108 -14.26 -17.18 -0.45
CA LEU A 108 -14.56 -18.60 -0.60
C LEU A 108 -16.01 -18.87 -1.06
N GLY A 109 -16.94 -17.98 -0.68
CA GLY A 109 -18.34 -18.04 -1.10
C GLY A 109 -18.60 -17.43 -2.47
N SER A 110 -17.62 -16.72 -3.05
CA SER A 110 -17.77 -16.18 -4.39
C SER A 110 -17.76 -17.34 -5.39
N THR A 111 -18.88 -17.55 -6.08
CA THR A 111 -19.02 -18.50 -7.20
C THR A 111 -18.34 -17.98 -8.49
N ALA A 112 -17.44 -17.03 -8.38
CA ALA A 112 -16.57 -16.63 -9.45
C ALA A 112 -15.56 -17.76 -9.71
N VAL A 113 -16.07 -18.91 -10.15
CA VAL A 113 -15.29 -19.92 -10.83
C VAL A 113 -14.86 -19.27 -12.14
N LEU A 114 -13.72 -18.61 -12.12
CA LEU A 114 -13.07 -18.24 -13.35
C LEU A 114 -12.87 -19.56 -14.12
N PRO A 115 -13.39 -19.66 -15.36
CA PRO A 115 -13.15 -20.86 -16.16
C PRO A 115 -11.64 -21.10 -16.19
N HIS A 116 -11.20 -22.24 -15.72
CA HIS A 116 -9.78 -22.58 -15.53
C HIS A 116 -8.99 -22.65 -16.85
N GLU A 117 -9.65 -22.43 -18.00
CA GLU A 117 -9.07 -22.57 -19.34
C GLU A 117 -9.12 -21.30 -20.21
N ALA A 118 -9.76 -20.23 -19.78
CA ALA A 118 -9.62 -18.99 -20.51
C ALA A 118 -8.35 -18.30 -20.01
N ALA A 119 -7.26 -18.40 -20.77
CA ALA A 119 -6.14 -17.50 -20.65
C ALA A 119 -6.69 -16.07 -20.74
N VAL A 120 -6.87 -15.41 -19.58
CA VAL A 120 -7.28 -14.01 -19.56
C VAL A 120 -6.18 -13.26 -20.31
N PRO A 121 -6.47 -12.64 -21.48
CA PRO A 121 -5.44 -11.95 -22.22
C PRO A 121 -4.83 -10.91 -21.30
N ALA A 122 -3.50 -10.90 -21.19
CA ALA A 122 -2.81 -9.87 -20.42
C ALA A 122 -3.23 -8.51 -20.99
N VAL A 123 -3.88 -7.69 -20.16
CA VAL A 123 -4.33 -6.35 -20.58
C VAL A 123 -3.11 -5.51 -20.84
N THR A 124 -2.93 -5.07 -22.09
CA THR A 124 -1.79 -4.24 -22.47
C THR A 124 -1.91 -2.82 -21.92
N VAL A 125 -0.77 -2.15 -21.72
CA VAL A 125 -0.74 -0.74 -21.28
C VAL A 125 -1.50 0.17 -22.26
N GLU A 126 -1.44 -0.16 -23.57
CA GLU A 126 -2.20 0.54 -24.61
C GLU A 126 -3.72 0.42 -24.41
N GLN A 127 -4.22 -0.77 -24.09
CA GLN A 127 -5.65 -0.99 -23.82
C GLN A 127 -6.10 -0.20 -22.58
N ILE A 128 -5.27 -0.13 -21.54
CA ILE A 128 -5.53 0.69 -20.35
C ILE A 128 -5.57 2.17 -20.74
N GLY A 129 -4.60 2.64 -21.51
CA GLY A 129 -4.54 4.02 -21.99
C GLY A 129 -5.78 4.41 -22.80
N ASN A 130 -6.17 3.57 -23.76
CA ASN A 130 -7.35 3.79 -24.58
C ASN A 130 -8.65 3.77 -23.76
N ALA A 131 -8.74 2.91 -22.76
CA ALA A 131 -9.88 2.86 -21.86
C ALA A 131 -9.98 4.13 -20.99
N LEU A 132 -8.85 4.63 -20.46
CA LEU A 132 -8.78 5.84 -19.65
C LEU A 132 -9.13 7.09 -20.44
N MET A 133 -8.62 7.19 -21.69
CA MET A 133 -8.89 8.34 -22.57
C MET A 133 -10.24 8.27 -23.28
N GLY A 134 -10.94 7.16 -23.22
CA GLY A 134 -12.24 6.95 -23.81
C GLY A 134 -13.35 6.82 -22.76
N ARG A 135 -13.60 5.58 -22.36
CA ARG A 135 -14.73 5.25 -21.48
C ARG A 135 -14.59 5.80 -20.05
N TYR A 136 -13.35 5.95 -19.55
CA TYR A 136 -13.04 6.33 -18.17
C TYR A 136 -12.43 7.73 -18.06
N VAL A 137 -12.70 8.60 -19.03
CA VAL A 137 -12.23 10.00 -19.02
C VAL A 137 -12.74 10.75 -17.78
N LEU A 138 -14.02 10.62 -17.41
CA LEU A 138 -14.56 11.29 -16.22
C LEU A 138 -13.88 10.86 -14.91
N PRO A 139 -13.73 9.56 -14.60
CA PRO A 139 -12.92 9.13 -13.45
C PRO A 139 -11.49 9.67 -13.47
N LEU A 140 -10.84 9.69 -14.65
CA LEU A 140 -9.48 10.24 -14.80
C LEU A 140 -9.42 11.73 -14.43
N GLU A 141 -10.40 12.50 -14.88
CA GLU A 141 -10.51 13.94 -14.61
C GLU A 141 -10.76 14.22 -13.12
N ILE A 142 -11.61 13.42 -12.47
CA ILE A 142 -11.87 13.51 -11.03
C ILE A 142 -10.59 13.22 -10.23
N VAL A 143 -9.81 12.20 -10.63
CA VAL A 143 -8.52 11.87 -9.98
C VAL A 143 -7.53 13.01 -10.16
N ALA A 144 -7.47 13.64 -11.34
CA ALA A 144 -6.61 14.80 -11.58
C ALA A 144 -6.97 15.98 -10.69
N LEU A 145 -8.26 16.29 -10.52
CA LEU A 145 -8.74 17.32 -9.59
C LEU A 145 -8.40 16.98 -8.14
N LEU A 146 -8.54 15.72 -7.75
CA LEU A 146 -8.18 15.25 -6.41
C LEU A 146 -6.68 15.44 -6.13
N LEU A 147 -5.82 15.10 -7.09
CA LEU A 147 -4.37 15.30 -6.98
C LEU A 147 -4.03 16.80 -6.85
N THR A 148 -4.70 17.66 -7.61
CA THR A 148 -4.53 19.10 -7.52
C THR A 148 -4.94 19.63 -6.14
N ALA A 149 -6.09 19.20 -5.64
CA ALA A 149 -6.57 19.57 -4.30
C ALA A 149 -5.61 19.08 -3.20
N ALA A 150 -5.09 17.86 -3.32
CA ALA A 150 -4.11 17.32 -2.39
C ALA A 150 -2.80 18.13 -2.39
N LEU A 151 -2.32 18.54 -3.57
CA LEU A 151 -1.13 19.39 -3.70
C LEU A 151 -1.33 20.75 -3.02
N ILE A 152 -2.48 21.41 -3.27
CA ILE A 152 -2.82 22.69 -2.64
C ILE A 152 -2.90 22.51 -1.11
N GLY A 153 -3.56 21.46 -0.63
CA GLY A 153 -3.64 21.15 0.80
C GLY A 153 -2.28 20.94 1.44
N ALA A 154 -1.38 20.19 0.79
CA ALA A 154 -0.02 19.98 1.26
C ALA A 154 0.78 21.30 1.37
N VAL A 155 0.64 22.19 0.38
CA VAL A 155 1.31 23.51 0.40
C VAL A 155 0.78 24.39 1.53
N ILE A 156 -0.53 24.43 1.75
CA ILE A 156 -1.15 25.23 2.83
C ILE A 156 -0.65 24.75 4.19
N VAL A 157 -0.61 23.44 4.43
CA VAL A 157 -0.11 22.87 5.68
C VAL A 157 1.37 23.22 5.90
N ALA A 158 2.19 23.09 4.86
CA ALA A 158 3.61 23.43 4.94
C ALA A 158 3.88 24.93 5.17
N MET A 159 3.01 25.81 4.69
CA MET A 159 3.14 27.26 4.91
C MET A 159 2.74 27.67 6.33
N HIS A 160 1.71 27.04 6.88
CA HIS A 160 1.22 27.37 8.22
C HIS A 160 2.24 27.12 9.33
N GLU A 161 3.08 26.10 9.16
CA GLU A 161 4.15 25.76 10.10
C GLU A 161 5.26 26.83 10.16
N LYS A 162 5.49 27.60 9.08
CA LYS A 162 6.48 28.69 9.05
C LYS A 162 6.05 29.94 9.82
N GLU A 163 4.78 30.21 9.95
CA GLU A 163 4.27 31.37 10.71
C GLU A 163 4.30 31.10 12.22
N GLY A 164 4.00 29.88 12.66
CA GLY A 164 4.06 29.48 14.08
C GLY A 164 5.49 29.46 14.67
N ALA A 165 6.52 29.36 13.84
CA ALA A 165 7.94 29.35 14.28
C ALA A 165 8.57 30.74 14.42
N LYS A 166 7.84 31.81 14.09
CA LYS A 166 8.32 33.21 14.15
C LYS A 166 7.67 34.04 15.28
N GLY A 167 6.82 33.45 16.09
CA GLY A 167 6.24 34.03 17.31
C GLY A 167 6.86 33.42 18.55
#